data_bb8d221befe8ba3c768205384219867c
#
_entry.id   bb8d221befe8ba3c768205384219867c
#
_cell.length_a   1.000
_cell.length_b   1.000
_cell.length_c   1.000
_cell.angle_alpha   90.00
_cell.angle_beta   90.00
_cell.angle_gamma   90.00
#
_symmetry.space_group_name_H-M   'P 1'
#
loop_
_entity.id
_entity.type
_entity.pdbx_description
1 polymer ?
#
loop_
_entity_poly.entity_id
_entity_poly.type
_entity_poly.pdbx_seq_one_letter_code
_entity_poly.pdbx_strand_id
1 'polypeptide(L)'
;MDSSTERQGLQWQIGVWDRLSQLYVEEIDPRFTPVVQHVLRRGGVKAGDRVLDLGTGTGSVAIGAAALTGPTGRVTAVDISPDMLTMARRRVAGSGHGHVDLREGRAEQLPAADSSVDVLLASLSLMYVIDRAAAAREMRRVLRPGGRLVAAVWAAADQCDIVLFQQTAGRFAPTPPVPGVGPGSLADPAVFLAQLAEAGIVASVETEELGFDFPSFDLAWEVLAGVTTAQLAPEKQQEAKAAVQAAMWPGGRGSRHFRNVTQFLVGRAR
;
A
#
# COMPACT_ATOMS: atom_id res chain seq x y z
N MET A 1 -3.69 6.03 -21.66
CA MET A 1 -2.72 7.07 -21.21
C MET A 1 -1.53 7.03 -22.16
N ASP A 2 -0.90 8.17 -22.44
CA ASP A 2 0.32 8.20 -23.25
C ASP A 2 1.48 7.53 -22.47
N SER A 3 2.28 6.73 -23.17
CA SER A 3 3.41 5.98 -22.58
C SER A 3 4.49 6.87 -21.93
N SER A 4 4.54 8.17 -22.29
CA SER A 4 5.46 9.14 -21.69
C SER A 4 4.97 9.56 -20.31
N THR A 5 3.69 9.89 -20.17
CA THR A 5 3.04 10.29 -18.90
C THR A 5 3.06 9.14 -17.91
N GLU A 6 2.83 7.91 -18.38
CA GLU A 6 2.90 6.72 -17.53
C GLU A 6 4.31 6.52 -16.96
N ARG A 7 5.35 6.62 -17.78
CA ARG A 7 6.74 6.51 -17.33
C ARG A 7 7.11 7.60 -16.32
N GLN A 8 6.70 8.84 -16.55
CA GLN A 8 6.93 9.94 -15.62
C GLN A 8 6.24 9.69 -14.27
N GLY A 9 5.00 9.22 -14.30
CA GLY A 9 4.25 8.86 -13.09
C GLY A 9 4.92 7.73 -12.30
N LEU A 10 5.38 6.69 -12.99
CA LEU A 10 6.09 5.57 -12.37
C LEU A 10 7.41 6.03 -11.71
N GLN A 11 8.23 6.80 -12.43
CA GLN A 11 9.48 7.33 -11.89
C GLN A 11 9.25 8.26 -10.70
N TRP A 12 8.21 9.08 -10.75
CA TRP A 12 7.84 9.93 -9.63
C TRP A 12 7.50 9.10 -8.39
N GLN A 13 6.69 8.04 -8.54
CA GLN A 13 6.33 7.15 -7.43
C GLN A 13 7.56 6.41 -6.86
N ILE A 14 8.40 5.83 -7.71
CA ILE A 14 9.64 5.18 -7.28
C ILE A 14 10.46 6.15 -6.42
N GLY A 15 10.68 7.38 -6.91
CA GLY A 15 11.44 8.37 -6.16
C GLY A 15 10.81 8.80 -4.83
N VAL A 16 9.49 8.72 -4.68
CA VAL A 16 8.81 8.93 -3.38
C VAL A 16 9.13 7.78 -2.42
N TRP A 17 8.94 6.55 -2.86
CA TRP A 17 9.11 5.37 -2.01
C TRP A 17 10.58 5.09 -1.66
N ASP A 18 11.51 5.33 -2.58
CA ASP A 18 12.94 5.23 -2.31
C ASP A 18 13.35 6.16 -1.16
N ARG A 19 12.94 7.44 -1.21
CA ARG A 19 13.25 8.41 -0.14
C ARG A 19 12.65 8.05 1.21
N LEU A 20 11.51 7.39 1.22
CA LEU A 20 10.78 7.05 2.45
C LEU A 20 11.16 5.68 3.03
N SER A 21 11.93 4.87 2.34
CA SER A 21 12.15 3.47 2.68
C SER A 21 12.68 3.24 4.10
N GLN A 22 13.63 4.05 4.58
CA GLN A 22 14.16 3.96 5.93
C GLN A 22 13.13 4.38 6.97
N LEU A 23 12.51 5.56 6.79
CA LEU A 23 11.48 6.09 7.68
C LEU A 23 10.27 5.15 7.76
N TYR A 24 9.97 4.46 6.64
CA TYR A 24 8.88 3.50 6.58
C TYR A 24 9.10 2.33 7.55
N VAL A 25 10.30 1.78 7.59
CA VAL A 25 10.67 0.70 8.53
C VAL A 25 10.54 1.16 9.98
N GLU A 26 11.04 2.36 10.28
CA GLU A 26 11.17 2.85 11.65
C GLU A 26 9.83 3.32 12.23
N GLU A 27 9.01 4.00 11.43
CA GLU A 27 7.86 4.73 11.91
C GLU A 27 6.51 4.26 11.34
N ILE A 28 6.47 3.85 10.06
CA ILE A 28 5.20 3.55 9.39
C ILE A 28 4.82 2.08 9.59
N ASP A 29 5.72 1.14 9.38
CA ASP A 29 5.46 -0.29 9.55
C ASP A 29 4.91 -0.67 10.92
N PRO A 30 5.44 -0.16 12.06
CA PRO A 30 4.87 -0.45 13.36
C PRO A 30 3.41 -0.01 13.48
N ARG A 31 3.07 1.16 12.92
CA ARG A 31 1.71 1.71 12.94
C ARG A 31 0.75 0.96 12.04
N PHE A 32 1.24 0.39 10.93
CA PHE A 32 0.42 -0.37 9.98
C PHE A 32 0.35 -1.87 10.30
N THR A 33 1.02 -2.33 11.35
CA THR A 33 0.95 -3.73 11.81
C THR A 33 -0.50 -4.26 11.93
N PRO A 34 -1.49 -3.51 12.49
CA PRO A 34 -2.87 -3.99 12.52
C PRO A 34 -3.45 -4.25 11.12
N VAL A 35 -3.18 -3.37 10.15
CA VAL A 35 -3.65 -3.56 8.77
C VAL A 35 -3.05 -4.83 8.16
N VAL A 36 -1.74 -5.04 8.33
CA VAL A 36 -1.02 -6.25 7.86
C VAL A 36 -1.65 -7.51 8.44
N GLN A 37 -1.93 -7.53 9.76
CA GLN A 37 -2.57 -8.66 10.43
C GLN A 37 -3.97 -8.94 9.87
N HIS A 38 -4.75 -7.90 9.58
CA HIS A 38 -6.08 -8.02 8.99
C HIS A 38 -6.02 -8.55 7.55
N VAL A 39 -5.04 -8.13 6.73
CA VAL A 39 -4.81 -8.65 5.37
C VAL A 39 -4.45 -10.15 5.41
N LEU A 40 -3.52 -10.54 6.25
CA LEU A 40 -3.10 -11.95 6.40
C LEU A 40 -4.24 -12.84 6.87
N ARG A 41 -5.00 -12.41 7.87
CA ARG A 41 -6.15 -13.16 8.41
C ARG A 41 -7.24 -13.34 7.36
N ARG A 42 -7.64 -12.28 6.65
CA ARG A 42 -8.65 -12.35 5.58
C ARG A 42 -8.17 -13.17 4.37
N GLY A 43 -6.87 -13.14 4.08
CA GLY A 43 -6.24 -13.98 3.07
C GLY A 43 -6.35 -15.47 3.40
N GLY A 44 -6.54 -15.81 4.67
CA GLY A 44 -6.64 -17.20 5.12
C GLY A 44 -5.43 -18.02 4.67
N VAL A 45 -4.24 -17.42 4.74
CA VAL A 45 -2.97 -18.05 4.34
C VAL A 45 -2.74 -19.32 5.15
N LYS A 46 -2.37 -20.41 4.50
CA LYS A 46 -2.17 -21.74 5.10
C LYS A 46 -0.79 -22.29 4.77
N ALA A 47 -0.37 -23.27 5.55
CA ALA A 47 0.84 -24.03 5.28
C ALA A 47 0.82 -24.59 3.85
N GLY A 48 1.91 -24.39 3.11
CA GLY A 48 2.07 -24.81 1.72
C GLY A 48 1.48 -23.87 0.67
N ASP A 49 0.75 -22.82 1.02
CA ASP A 49 0.22 -21.85 0.04
C ASP A 49 1.36 -21.14 -0.72
N ARG A 50 1.11 -20.86 -1.99
CA ARG A 50 1.91 -19.97 -2.83
C ARG A 50 1.29 -18.58 -2.76
N VAL A 51 1.95 -17.65 -2.08
CA VAL A 51 1.48 -16.30 -1.84
C VAL A 51 2.22 -15.31 -2.75
N LEU A 52 1.49 -14.34 -3.31
CA LEU A 52 2.06 -13.16 -3.93
C LEU A 52 1.69 -11.94 -3.08
N ASP A 53 2.70 -11.19 -2.62
CA ASP A 53 2.54 -9.92 -1.92
C ASP A 53 2.87 -8.78 -2.88
N LEU A 54 1.83 -8.02 -3.28
CA LEU A 54 1.90 -6.96 -4.27
C LEU A 54 2.06 -5.58 -3.63
N GLY A 55 3.16 -4.90 -3.94
CA GLY A 55 3.57 -3.68 -3.28
C GLY A 55 4.06 -4.01 -1.87
N THR A 56 5.02 -4.94 -1.79
CA THR A 56 5.51 -5.48 -0.52
C THR A 56 6.16 -4.44 0.38
N GLY A 57 6.62 -3.31 -0.22
CA GLY A 57 7.34 -2.27 0.50
C GLY A 57 8.55 -2.86 1.23
N THR A 58 8.58 -2.69 2.53
CA THR A 58 9.64 -3.20 3.42
C THR A 58 9.46 -4.66 3.85
N GLY A 59 8.48 -5.39 3.28
CA GLY A 59 8.31 -6.83 3.46
C GLY A 59 7.42 -7.28 4.61
N SER A 60 6.66 -6.40 5.24
CA SER A 60 5.87 -6.74 6.44
C SER A 60 4.82 -7.83 6.17
N VAL A 61 4.08 -7.74 5.05
CA VAL A 61 3.11 -8.78 4.65
C VAL A 61 3.84 -10.04 4.22
N ALA A 62 4.91 -9.93 3.43
CA ALA A 62 5.68 -11.08 2.95
C ALA A 62 6.25 -11.92 4.11
N ILE A 63 6.81 -11.28 5.14
CA ILE A 63 7.33 -11.97 6.34
C ILE A 63 6.21 -12.66 7.10
N GLY A 64 5.08 -11.96 7.30
CA GLY A 64 3.92 -12.56 7.97
C GLY A 64 3.31 -13.73 7.18
N ALA A 65 3.23 -13.62 5.85
CA ALA A 65 2.79 -14.70 4.98
C ALA A 65 3.76 -15.89 5.03
N ALA A 66 5.07 -15.65 5.04
CA ALA A 66 6.07 -16.70 5.13
C ALA A 66 5.99 -17.48 6.43
N ALA A 67 5.73 -16.81 7.56
CA ALA A 67 5.50 -17.46 8.84
C ALA A 67 4.29 -18.41 8.80
N LEU A 68 3.22 -18.04 8.07
CA LEU A 68 2.00 -18.83 7.95
C LEU A 68 2.12 -19.96 6.92
N THR A 69 2.79 -19.74 5.80
CA THR A 69 2.97 -20.77 4.76
C THR A 69 3.95 -21.84 5.16
N GLY A 70 4.89 -21.53 6.04
CA GLY A 70 5.97 -22.41 6.43
C GLY A 70 6.89 -22.78 5.26
N PRO A 71 7.89 -23.65 5.52
CA PRO A 71 8.95 -23.97 4.55
C PRO A 71 8.48 -24.74 3.32
N THR A 72 7.27 -25.29 3.32
CA THR A 72 6.66 -26.00 2.18
C THR A 72 5.89 -25.07 1.25
N GLY A 73 5.62 -23.82 1.67
CA GLY A 73 5.02 -22.80 0.87
C GLY A 73 6.05 -21.94 0.13
N ARG A 74 5.55 -20.93 -0.58
CA ARG A 74 6.38 -19.94 -1.26
C ARG A 74 5.75 -18.57 -1.17
N VAL A 75 6.55 -17.55 -0.90
CA VAL A 75 6.11 -16.15 -0.97
C VAL A 75 6.91 -15.44 -2.06
N THR A 76 6.20 -14.90 -3.06
CA THR A 76 6.77 -13.98 -4.03
C THR A 76 6.33 -12.58 -3.63
N ALA A 77 7.27 -11.70 -3.33
CA ALA A 77 7.02 -10.35 -2.86
C ALA A 77 7.52 -9.34 -3.91
N VAL A 78 6.63 -8.47 -4.37
CA VAL A 78 6.86 -7.61 -5.53
C VAL A 78 6.74 -6.14 -5.14
N ASP A 79 7.70 -5.33 -5.54
CA ASP A 79 7.64 -3.86 -5.41
C ASP A 79 8.32 -3.18 -6.60
N ILE A 80 7.94 -1.93 -6.87
CA ILE A 80 8.53 -1.09 -7.92
C ILE A 80 9.78 -0.33 -7.43
N SER A 81 9.94 -0.17 -6.10
CA SER A 81 11.00 0.62 -5.47
C SER A 81 12.19 -0.28 -5.12
N PRO A 82 13.38 -0.04 -5.71
CA PRO A 82 14.59 -0.75 -5.37
C PRO A 82 15.01 -0.59 -3.90
N ASP A 83 14.79 0.61 -3.31
CA ASP A 83 15.16 0.89 -1.93
C ASP A 83 14.21 0.22 -0.93
N MET A 84 12.90 0.17 -1.23
CA MET A 84 11.95 -0.66 -0.45
C MET A 84 12.38 -2.13 -0.47
N LEU A 85 12.70 -2.68 -1.63
CA LEU A 85 13.18 -4.05 -1.74
C LEU A 85 14.52 -4.29 -1.02
N THR A 86 15.37 -3.27 -0.95
CA THR A 86 16.61 -3.35 -0.16
C THR A 86 16.31 -3.47 1.33
N MET A 87 15.35 -2.70 1.86
CA MET A 87 14.88 -2.85 3.24
C MET A 87 14.21 -4.21 3.47
N ALA A 88 13.35 -4.63 2.54
CA ALA A 88 12.70 -5.94 2.61
C ALA A 88 13.71 -7.09 2.66
N ARG A 89 14.78 -7.06 1.83
CA ARG A 89 15.83 -8.09 1.84
C ARG A 89 16.51 -8.20 3.21
N ARG A 90 16.84 -7.08 3.83
CA ARG A 90 17.46 -7.05 5.18
C ARG A 90 16.54 -7.68 6.22
N ARG A 91 15.26 -7.32 6.20
CA ARG A 91 14.26 -7.80 7.16
C ARG A 91 13.93 -9.28 6.95
N VAL A 92 13.77 -9.72 5.71
CA VAL A 92 13.56 -11.13 5.36
C VAL A 92 14.75 -11.99 5.78
N ALA A 93 15.99 -11.54 5.52
CA ALA A 93 17.18 -12.25 5.98
C ALA A 93 17.22 -12.40 7.52
N GLY A 94 16.82 -11.36 8.25
CA GLY A 94 16.71 -11.39 9.71
C GLY A 94 15.56 -12.22 10.26
N SER A 95 14.53 -12.53 9.45
CA SER A 95 13.34 -13.27 9.87
C SER A 95 13.51 -14.79 9.86
N GLY A 96 14.54 -15.31 9.22
CA GLY A 96 14.77 -16.76 9.07
C GLY A 96 13.89 -17.44 8.02
N HIS A 97 13.12 -16.69 7.22
CA HIS A 97 12.21 -17.24 6.20
C HIS A 97 12.87 -17.27 4.81
N GLY A 98 13.69 -18.28 4.52
CA GLY A 98 14.43 -18.44 3.26
C GLY A 98 13.59 -18.73 2.01
N HIS A 99 12.26 -18.91 2.14
CA HIS A 99 11.33 -19.18 1.04
C HIS A 99 10.57 -17.94 0.55
N VAL A 100 11.04 -16.74 0.90
CA VAL A 100 10.58 -15.45 0.37
C VAL A 100 11.46 -15.03 -0.81
N ASP A 101 10.83 -14.82 -1.96
CA ASP A 101 11.47 -14.40 -3.22
C ASP A 101 11.07 -12.94 -3.53
N LEU A 102 12.01 -12.01 -3.36
CA LEU A 102 11.81 -10.58 -3.54
C LEU A 102 12.16 -10.17 -4.98
N ARG A 103 11.19 -9.58 -5.67
CA ARG A 103 11.31 -9.20 -7.08
C ARG A 103 10.91 -7.75 -7.32
N GLU A 104 11.66 -7.08 -8.17
CA GLU A 104 11.21 -5.83 -8.78
C GLU A 104 10.12 -6.12 -9.79
N GLY A 105 9.04 -5.34 -9.77
CA GLY A 105 7.93 -5.52 -10.70
C GLY A 105 6.77 -4.58 -10.44
N ARG A 106 5.85 -4.52 -11.39
CA ARG A 106 4.65 -3.68 -11.39
C ARG A 106 3.39 -4.53 -11.28
N ALA A 107 2.33 -3.90 -10.75
CA ALA A 107 1.01 -4.53 -10.68
C ALA A 107 0.44 -4.90 -12.07
N GLU A 108 0.75 -4.08 -13.08
CA GLU A 108 0.31 -4.23 -14.46
C GLU A 108 1.09 -5.30 -15.24
N GLN A 109 2.19 -5.84 -14.66
CA GLN A 109 2.99 -6.91 -15.24
C GLN A 109 3.67 -7.70 -14.11
N LEU A 110 2.95 -8.65 -13.54
CA LEU A 110 3.43 -9.41 -12.38
C LEU A 110 4.47 -10.47 -12.80
N PRO A 111 5.61 -10.56 -12.08
CA PRO A 111 6.66 -11.54 -12.35
C PRO A 111 6.30 -12.92 -11.77
N ALA A 112 5.14 -13.45 -12.16
CA ALA A 112 4.63 -14.75 -11.76
C ALA A 112 3.97 -15.45 -12.96
N ALA A 113 4.03 -16.79 -13.00
CA ALA A 113 3.40 -17.57 -14.05
C ALA A 113 1.87 -17.59 -13.89
N ASP A 114 1.17 -17.93 -14.98
CA ASP A 114 -0.27 -18.09 -14.98
C ASP A 114 -0.72 -19.15 -13.96
N SER A 115 -1.80 -18.87 -13.24
CA SER A 115 -2.40 -19.79 -12.28
C SER A 115 -1.43 -20.38 -11.25
N SER A 116 -0.38 -19.63 -10.91
CA SER A 116 0.69 -20.08 -10.01
C SER A 116 0.51 -19.64 -8.56
N VAL A 117 -0.49 -18.80 -8.24
CA VAL A 117 -0.69 -18.17 -6.95
C VAL A 117 -1.98 -18.64 -6.29
N ASP A 118 -1.92 -19.07 -5.04
CA ASP A 118 -3.07 -19.47 -4.23
C ASP A 118 -3.73 -18.28 -3.53
N VAL A 119 -2.89 -17.31 -3.09
CA VAL A 119 -3.32 -16.09 -2.38
C VAL A 119 -2.53 -14.90 -2.88
N LEU A 120 -3.23 -13.85 -3.33
CA LEU A 120 -2.66 -12.54 -3.64
C LEU A 120 -3.04 -11.56 -2.54
N LEU A 121 -2.04 -10.92 -1.95
CA LEU A 121 -2.19 -9.92 -0.92
C LEU A 121 -1.66 -8.58 -1.43
N ALA A 122 -2.34 -7.47 -1.07
CA ALA A 122 -1.93 -6.12 -1.42
C ALA A 122 -2.29 -5.16 -0.28
N SER A 123 -1.35 -4.84 0.58
CA SER A 123 -1.59 -3.97 1.74
C SER A 123 -1.25 -2.52 1.40
N LEU A 124 -2.26 -1.66 1.29
CA LEU A 124 -2.12 -0.22 1.10
C LEU A 124 -1.32 0.19 -0.15
N SER A 125 -1.27 -0.67 -1.18
CA SER A 125 -0.49 -0.47 -2.40
C SER A 125 -1.35 -0.14 -3.63
N LEU A 126 -2.55 -0.71 -3.77
CA LEU A 126 -3.37 -0.59 -5.00
C LEU A 126 -3.84 0.83 -5.33
N MET A 127 -3.92 1.71 -4.34
CA MET A 127 -4.24 3.12 -4.57
C MET A 127 -3.16 3.90 -5.31
N TYR A 128 -1.96 3.32 -5.45
CA TYR A 128 -0.84 3.90 -6.20
C TYR A 128 -0.68 3.29 -7.60
N VAL A 129 -1.46 2.27 -7.95
CA VAL A 129 -1.43 1.63 -9.28
C VAL A 129 -2.01 2.57 -10.33
N ILE A 130 -1.29 2.73 -11.44
CA ILE A 130 -1.63 3.66 -12.52
C ILE A 130 -2.75 3.09 -13.39
N ASP A 131 -2.57 1.88 -13.93
CA ASP A 131 -3.59 1.17 -14.70
C ASP A 131 -4.17 0.01 -13.89
N ARG A 132 -5.20 0.31 -13.09
CA ARG A 132 -5.85 -0.68 -12.24
C ARG A 132 -6.58 -1.76 -13.02
N ALA A 133 -7.04 -1.45 -14.24
CA ALA A 133 -7.68 -2.47 -15.08
C ALA A 133 -6.64 -3.48 -15.60
N ALA A 134 -5.46 -3.02 -16.01
CA ALA A 134 -4.37 -3.91 -16.37
C ALA A 134 -3.90 -4.74 -15.16
N ALA A 135 -3.78 -4.11 -13.99
CA ALA A 135 -3.44 -4.80 -12.75
C ALA A 135 -4.48 -5.88 -12.38
N ALA A 136 -5.78 -5.59 -12.53
CA ALA A 136 -6.85 -6.58 -12.29
C ALA A 136 -6.72 -7.80 -13.21
N ARG A 137 -6.38 -7.59 -14.50
CA ARG A 137 -6.13 -8.70 -15.44
C ARG A 137 -4.90 -9.53 -15.04
N GLU A 138 -3.82 -8.87 -14.61
CA GLU A 138 -2.61 -9.56 -14.14
C GLU A 138 -2.85 -10.33 -12.85
N MET A 139 -3.57 -9.75 -11.89
CA MET A 139 -3.99 -10.46 -10.67
C MET A 139 -4.80 -11.71 -11.00
N ARG A 140 -5.74 -11.61 -11.96
CA ARG A 140 -6.49 -12.79 -12.43
C ARG A 140 -5.61 -13.80 -13.13
N ARG A 141 -4.69 -13.37 -13.98
CA ARG A 141 -3.76 -14.26 -14.71
C ARG A 141 -2.95 -15.12 -13.75
N VAL A 142 -2.37 -14.50 -12.72
CA VAL A 142 -1.50 -15.22 -11.78
C VAL A 142 -2.24 -16.07 -10.77
N LEU A 143 -3.47 -15.68 -10.39
CA LEU A 143 -4.31 -16.45 -9.47
C LEU A 143 -4.82 -17.73 -10.14
N ARG A 144 -4.66 -18.87 -9.46
CA ARG A 144 -5.33 -20.10 -9.91
C ARG A 144 -6.85 -19.98 -9.80
N PRO A 145 -7.63 -20.79 -10.49
CA PRO A 145 -9.07 -20.89 -10.25
C PRO A 145 -9.37 -21.13 -8.76
N GLY A 146 -10.27 -20.35 -8.19
CA GLY A 146 -10.58 -20.36 -6.75
C GLY A 146 -9.53 -19.70 -5.86
N GLY A 147 -8.44 -19.16 -6.44
CA GLY A 147 -7.42 -18.38 -5.71
C GLY A 147 -8.03 -17.15 -5.02
N ARG A 148 -7.42 -16.72 -3.93
CA ARG A 148 -7.93 -15.67 -3.05
C ARG A 148 -7.20 -14.36 -3.29
N LEU A 149 -7.94 -13.24 -3.26
CA LEU A 149 -7.41 -11.87 -3.27
C LEU A 149 -7.81 -11.17 -1.98
N VAL A 150 -6.85 -10.52 -1.33
CA VAL A 150 -7.15 -9.53 -0.29
C VAL A 150 -6.31 -8.29 -0.52
N ALA A 151 -6.99 -7.15 -0.63
CA ALA A 151 -6.32 -5.86 -0.69
C ALA A 151 -6.85 -4.92 0.38
N ALA A 152 -5.96 -4.15 1.01
CA ALA A 152 -6.33 -3.07 1.93
C ALA A 152 -6.11 -1.72 1.25
N VAL A 153 -7.09 -0.83 1.37
CA VAL A 153 -7.04 0.56 0.89
C VAL A 153 -7.70 1.49 1.89
N TRP A 154 -7.35 2.77 1.86
CA TRP A 154 -7.97 3.76 2.75
C TRP A 154 -9.35 4.18 2.26
N ALA A 155 -10.25 4.44 3.22
CA ALA A 155 -11.53 5.10 2.97
C ALA A 155 -11.34 6.61 2.67
N ALA A 156 -12.44 7.36 2.60
CA ALA A 156 -12.44 8.80 2.33
C ALA A 156 -11.87 9.62 3.51
N ALA A 157 -11.51 10.86 3.24
CA ALA A 157 -10.85 11.75 4.21
C ALA A 157 -11.68 12.06 5.46
N ASP A 158 -13.00 11.98 5.38
CA ASP A 158 -13.91 12.16 6.52
C ASP A 158 -13.92 10.95 7.47
N GLN A 159 -13.39 9.81 7.01
CA GLN A 159 -13.29 8.56 7.76
C GLN A 159 -11.83 8.10 7.99
N CYS A 160 -10.84 8.82 7.44
CA CYS A 160 -9.45 8.39 7.46
C CYS A 160 -8.50 9.58 7.66
N ASP A 161 -7.95 9.70 8.87
CA ASP A 161 -7.06 10.81 9.24
C ASP A 161 -5.79 10.85 8.39
N ILE A 162 -5.25 9.70 7.93
CA ILE A 162 -4.13 9.68 6.97
C ILE A 162 -4.52 10.35 5.67
N VAL A 163 -5.70 10.03 5.13
CA VAL A 163 -6.17 10.62 3.86
C VAL A 163 -6.42 12.11 4.04
N LEU A 164 -7.03 12.53 5.15
CA LEU A 164 -7.22 13.94 5.48
C LEU A 164 -5.88 14.69 5.55
N PHE A 165 -4.88 14.10 6.23
CA PHE A 165 -3.53 14.66 6.33
C PHE A 165 -2.92 14.86 4.95
N GLN A 166 -2.89 13.80 4.14
CA GLN A 166 -2.27 13.81 2.81
C GLN A 166 -2.98 14.76 1.84
N GLN A 167 -4.31 14.80 1.87
CA GLN A 167 -5.09 15.75 1.05
C GLN A 167 -4.86 17.20 1.49
N THR A 168 -4.77 17.46 2.80
CA THR A 168 -4.53 18.82 3.31
C THR A 168 -3.13 19.30 2.95
N ALA A 169 -2.11 18.49 3.13
CA ALA A 169 -0.74 18.80 2.73
C ALA A 169 -0.60 18.90 1.20
N GLY A 170 -1.27 18.04 0.46
CA GLY A 170 -1.23 17.95 -1.01
C GLY A 170 -1.82 19.16 -1.74
N ARG A 171 -2.62 19.99 -1.07
CA ARG A 171 -3.11 21.26 -1.67
C ARG A 171 -2.00 22.24 -2.05
N PHE A 172 -0.83 22.09 -1.44
CA PHE A 172 0.34 22.93 -1.67
C PHE A 172 1.33 22.29 -2.66
N ALA A 173 1.15 21.01 -2.96
CA ALA A 173 2.02 20.26 -3.84
C ALA A 173 1.61 20.45 -5.32
N PRO A 174 2.57 20.36 -6.26
CA PRO A 174 2.24 20.27 -7.67
C PRO A 174 1.35 19.04 -7.93
N THR A 175 0.48 19.17 -8.94
CA THR A 175 -0.34 18.02 -9.37
C THR A 175 0.58 16.87 -9.77
N PRO A 176 0.34 15.64 -9.24
CA PRO A 176 1.11 14.48 -9.65
C PRO A 176 1.04 14.26 -11.17
N PRO A 177 2.09 13.70 -11.79
CA PRO A 177 2.12 13.46 -13.25
C PRO A 177 0.95 12.59 -13.73
N VAL A 178 0.47 11.69 -12.86
CA VAL A 178 -0.71 10.86 -13.12
C VAL A 178 -1.79 11.19 -12.09
N PRO A 179 -2.95 11.69 -12.52
CA PRO A 179 -4.06 11.94 -11.63
C PRO A 179 -4.71 10.64 -11.14
N GLY A 180 -5.43 10.71 -10.03
CA GLY A 180 -6.20 9.56 -9.52
C GLY A 180 -5.36 8.47 -8.86
N VAL A 181 -4.12 8.75 -8.48
CA VAL A 181 -3.26 7.88 -7.67
C VAL A 181 -2.94 8.53 -6.34
N GLY A 182 -2.77 7.72 -5.30
CA GLY A 182 -2.44 8.19 -3.96
C GLY A 182 -3.48 7.84 -2.89
N PRO A 183 -3.24 8.22 -1.63
CA PRO A 183 -4.15 7.95 -0.53
C PRO A 183 -5.55 8.49 -0.80
N GLY A 184 -6.57 7.66 -0.60
CA GLY A 184 -7.97 8.01 -0.88
C GLY A 184 -8.41 7.89 -2.35
N SER A 185 -7.52 7.52 -3.30
CA SER A 185 -7.91 7.34 -4.70
C SER A 185 -8.83 6.12 -4.94
N LEU A 186 -8.94 5.22 -3.96
CA LEU A 186 -9.87 4.10 -3.92
C LEU A 186 -10.86 4.23 -2.74
N ALA A 187 -11.12 5.47 -2.28
CA ALA A 187 -12.11 5.73 -1.23
C ALA A 187 -13.51 5.25 -1.63
N ASP A 188 -13.87 5.38 -2.91
CA ASP A 188 -14.95 4.63 -3.54
C ASP A 188 -14.33 3.50 -4.37
N PRO A 189 -14.43 2.25 -3.93
CA PRO A 189 -13.84 1.11 -4.62
C PRO A 189 -14.70 0.57 -5.77
N ALA A 190 -15.89 1.13 -6.04
CA ALA A 190 -16.86 0.56 -6.98
C ALA A 190 -16.28 0.35 -8.39
N VAL A 191 -15.54 1.34 -8.92
CA VAL A 191 -14.91 1.23 -10.24
C VAL A 191 -13.88 0.09 -10.26
N PHE A 192 -13.08 -0.04 -9.22
CA PHE A 192 -12.07 -1.10 -9.16
C PHE A 192 -12.71 -2.48 -8.95
N LEU A 193 -13.78 -2.59 -8.16
CA LEU A 193 -14.55 -3.83 -8.04
C LEU A 193 -15.13 -4.27 -9.39
N ALA A 194 -15.63 -3.34 -10.21
CA ALA A 194 -16.08 -3.64 -11.55
C ALA A 194 -14.93 -4.16 -12.44
N GLN A 195 -13.75 -3.52 -12.39
CA GLN A 195 -12.56 -3.98 -13.12
C GLN A 195 -12.11 -5.38 -12.68
N LEU A 196 -12.15 -5.68 -11.39
CA LEU A 196 -11.87 -7.02 -10.87
C LEU A 196 -12.89 -8.05 -11.40
N ALA A 197 -14.19 -7.69 -11.39
CA ALA A 197 -15.24 -8.57 -11.90
C ALA A 197 -15.11 -8.85 -13.40
N GLU A 198 -14.81 -7.82 -14.21
CA GLU A 198 -14.50 -7.94 -15.64
C GLU A 198 -13.30 -8.85 -15.90
N ALA A 199 -12.27 -8.78 -15.06
CA ALA A 199 -11.10 -9.66 -15.11
C ALA A 199 -11.42 -11.09 -14.64
N GLY A 200 -12.57 -11.35 -14.03
CA GLY A 200 -12.94 -12.67 -13.50
C GLY A 200 -12.60 -12.88 -12.03
N ILE A 201 -12.46 -11.82 -11.25
CA ILE A 201 -12.33 -11.86 -9.79
C ILE A 201 -13.59 -11.28 -9.16
N VAL A 202 -14.34 -12.08 -8.40
CA VAL A 202 -15.50 -11.61 -7.65
C VAL A 202 -15.03 -11.18 -6.26
N ALA A 203 -15.23 -9.91 -5.92
CA ALA A 203 -14.80 -9.35 -4.66
C ALA A 203 -15.92 -8.53 -4.01
N SER A 204 -15.84 -8.42 -2.68
CA SER A 204 -16.65 -7.55 -1.83
C SER A 204 -15.76 -6.68 -0.97
N VAL A 205 -16.35 -5.65 -0.35
CA VAL A 205 -15.64 -4.76 0.58
C VAL A 205 -16.10 -5.04 2.01
N GLU A 206 -15.13 -5.21 2.90
CA GLU A 206 -15.30 -5.19 4.35
C GLU A 206 -14.59 -3.96 4.88
N THR A 207 -15.09 -3.34 5.94
CA THR A 207 -14.47 -2.17 6.56
C THR A 207 -14.09 -2.43 7.99
N GLU A 208 -12.97 -1.83 8.43
CA GLU A 208 -12.51 -1.87 9.81
C GLU A 208 -11.93 -0.53 10.19
N GLU A 209 -12.26 -0.01 11.37
CA GLU A 209 -11.59 1.17 11.91
C GLU A 209 -10.32 0.71 12.61
N LEU A 210 -9.17 1.08 12.05
CA LEU A 210 -7.86 0.79 12.59
C LEU A 210 -7.14 2.11 12.88
N GLY A 211 -6.71 2.29 14.12
CA GLY A 211 -6.07 3.52 14.55
C GLY A 211 -4.65 3.31 15.07
N PHE A 212 -3.94 4.41 15.21
CA PHE A 212 -2.64 4.47 15.87
C PHE A 212 -2.37 5.89 16.37
N ASP A 213 -1.38 6.02 17.24
CA ASP A 213 -1.10 7.28 17.90
C ASP A 213 0.16 7.95 17.35
N PHE A 214 0.09 9.28 17.25
CA PHE A 214 1.27 10.13 17.19
C PHE A 214 1.41 10.88 18.51
N PRO A 215 2.59 10.85 19.13
CA PRO A 215 2.82 11.57 20.40
C PRO A 215 2.85 13.08 20.23
N SER A 216 3.08 13.58 19.01
CA SER A 216 3.08 14.99 18.68
C SER A 216 2.75 15.24 17.22
N PHE A 217 2.33 16.49 16.92
CA PHE A 217 2.18 16.97 15.56
C PHE A 217 3.50 16.94 14.77
N ASP A 218 4.61 17.28 15.42
CA ASP A 218 5.90 17.33 14.74
C ASP A 218 6.35 15.96 14.23
N LEU A 219 6.18 14.90 15.03
CA LEU A 219 6.46 13.54 14.57
C LEU A 219 5.50 13.11 13.46
N ALA A 220 4.19 13.42 13.58
CA ALA A 220 3.25 13.11 12.51
C ALA A 220 3.61 13.80 11.20
N TRP A 221 4.05 15.06 11.27
CA TRP A 221 4.53 15.80 10.11
C TRP A 221 5.78 15.15 9.50
N GLU A 222 6.78 14.86 10.30
CA GLU A 222 8.02 14.21 9.86
C GLU A 222 7.74 12.88 9.15
N VAL A 223 6.87 12.06 9.72
CA VAL A 223 6.56 10.72 9.21
C VAL A 223 5.69 10.76 7.96
N LEU A 224 4.67 11.62 7.90
CA LEU A 224 3.65 11.55 6.86
C LEU A 224 3.84 12.56 5.73
N ALA A 225 4.45 13.72 5.98
CA ALA A 225 4.48 14.79 5.00
C ALA A 225 5.35 14.47 3.76
N GLY A 226 6.37 13.63 3.91
CA GLY A 226 7.31 13.29 2.83
C GLY A 226 6.67 12.70 1.59
N VAL A 227 5.51 12.05 1.70
CA VAL A 227 4.76 11.51 0.55
C VAL A 227 4.33 12.64 -0.41
N THR A 228 3.91 13.78 0.12
CA THR A 228 3.31 14.86 -0.67
C THR A 228 4.16 16.12 -0.77
N THR A 229 5.02 16.38 0.24
CA THR A 229 5.67 17.70 0.38
C THR A 229 7.19 17.70 0.15
N ALA A 230 7.81 16.54 -0.09
CA ALA A 230 9.27 16.41 -0.18
C ALA A 230 9.92 17.30 -1.27
N GLN A 231 9.17 17.69 -2.31
CA GLN A 231 9.67 18.50 -3.43
C GLN A 231 9.25 19.98 -3.32
N LEU A 232 8.57 20.37 -2.24
CA LEU A 232 8.15 21.77 -2.06
C LEU A 232 9.31 22.64 -1.60
N ALA A 233 9.30 23.90 -2.04
CA ALA A 233 10.16 24.92 -1.45
C ALA A 233 9.86 25.09 0.05
N PRO A 234 10.86 25.47 0.88
CA PRO A 234 10.71 25.56 2.32
C PRO A 234 9.50 26.39 2.78
N GLU A 235 9.22 27.51 2.12
CA GLU A 235 8.07 28.38 2.43
C GLU A 235 6.75 27.66 2.21
N LYS A 236 6.63 26.88 1.12
CA LYS A 236 5.43 26.07 0.83
C LYS A 236 5.27 24.89 1.76
N GLN A 237 6.38 24.30 2.22
CA GLN A 237 6.34 23.28 3.26
C GLN A 237 5.81 23.85 4.58
N GLN A 238 6.21 25.07 4.93
CA GLN A 238 5.72 25.77 6.13
C GLN A 238 4.22 26.08 6.03
N GLU A 239 3.76 26.55 4.87
CA GLU A 239 2.32 26.79 4.63
C GLU A 239 1.51 25.49 4.75
N ALA A 240 1.99 24.41 4.13
CA ALA A 240 1.35 23.10 4.22
C ALA A 240 1.33 22.59 5.68
N LYS A 241 2.45 22.73 6.40
CA LYS A 241 2.55 22.36 7.82
C LYS A 241 1.55 23.10 8.68
N ALA A 242 1.44 24.42 8.50
CA ALA A 242 0.47 25.24 9.23
C ALA A 242 -0.98 24.83 8.91
N ALA A 243 -1.29 24.55 7.64
CA ALA A 243 -2.63 24.13 7.23
C ALA A 243 -3.03 22.78 7.85
N VAL A 244 -2.11 21.79 7.84
CA VAL A 244 -2.36 20.47 8.48
C VAL A 244 -2.52 20.64 9.99
N GLN A 245 -1.68 21.45 10.63
CA GLN A 245 -1.81 21.72 12.07
C GLN A 245 -3.17 22.35 12.40
N ALA A 246 -3.59 23.36 11.65
CA ALA A 246 -4.88 24.02 11.87
C ALA A 246 -6.07 23.06 11.68
N ALA A 247 -5.99 22.18 10.66
CA ALA A 247 -7.07 21.24 10.36
C ALA A 247 -7.16 20.08 11.37
N MET A 248 -6.01 19.57 11.82
CA MET A 248 -5.98 18.32 12.58
C MET A 248 -5.52 18.46 14.04
N TRP A 249 -4.84 19.55 14.39
CA TRP A 249 -4.39 19.86 15.76
C TRP A 249 -4.84 21.25 16.23
N PRO A 250 -6.14 21.57 16.20
CA PRO A 250 -6.62 22.92 16.54
C PRO A 250 -6.35 23.30 18.00
N GLY A 251 -6.18 22.33 18.90
CA GLY A 251 -5.89 22.53 20.32
C GLY A 251 -4.41 22.56 20.68
N GLY A 252 -3.49 22.56 19.71
CA GLY A 252 -2.05 22.57 19.97
C GLY A 252 -1.27 21.53 19.20
N ARG A 253 -0.13 21.07 19.74
CA ARG A 253 0.81 20.15 19.04
C ARG A 253 1.03 18.84 19.80
N GLY A 254 0.16 18.51 20.74
CA GLY A 254 0.25 17.31 21.57
C GLY A 254 -0.08 16.02 20.83
N SER A 255 -0.27 14.95 21.59
CA SER A 255 -0.63 13.64 21.07
C SER A 255 -1.98 13.66 20.35
N ARG A 256 -2.09 12.81 19.32
CA ARG A 256 -3.33 12.59 18.58
C ARG A 256 -3.47 11.13 18.20
N HIS A 257 -4.65 10.59 18.46
CA HIS A 257 -5.07 9.30 17.88
C HIS A 257 -5.58 9.53 16.46
N PHE A 258 -4.99 8.84 15.49
CA PHE A 258 -5.45 8.79 14.09
C PHE A 258 -6.48 7.67 13.97
N ARG A 259 -7.67 8.02 13.53
CA ARG A 259 -8.73 7.07 13.18
C ARG A 259 -8.68 6.84 11.68
N ASN A 260 -8.59 5.58 11.28
CA ASN A 260 -8.46 5.25 9.86
C ASN A 260 -9.39 4.09 9.53
N VAL A 261 -10.48 4.37 8.82
CA VAL A 261 -11.29 3.31 8.22
C VAL A 261 -10.49 2.73 7.06
N THR A 262 -10.19 1.45 7.19
CA THR A 262 -9.54 0.63 6.16
C THR A 262 -10.60 -0.20 5.46
N GLN A 263 -10.60 -0.16 4.15
CA GLN A 263 -11.43 -1.00 3.31
C GLN A 263 -10.62 -2.22 2.85
N PHE A 264 -11.14 -3.41 3.09
CA PHE A 264 -10.57 -4.67 2.64
C PHE A 264 -11.38 -5.21 1.48
N LEU A 265 -10.78 -5.27 0.30
CA LEU A 265 -11.34 -5.92 -0.88
C LEU A 265 -11.02 -7.40 -0.76
N VAL A 266 -12.02 -8.22 -0.52
CA VAL A 266 -11.88 -9.67 -0.32
C VAL A 266 -12.52 -10.39 -1.49
N GLY A 267 -11.75 -11.15 -2.26
CA GLY A 267 -12.20 -11.74 -3.52
C GLY A 267 -11.66 -13.12 -3.83
N ARG A 268 -12.25 -13.72 -4.87
CA ARG A 268 -11.82 -14.99 -5.44
C ARG A 268 -11.80 -14.95 -6.95
N ALA A 269 -10.76 -15.55 -7.54
CA ALA A 269 -10.69 -15.81 -8.98
C ALA A 269 -11.69 -16.91 -9.38
N ARG A 270 -12.46 -16.66 -10.45
CA ARG A 270 -13.34 -17.66 -11.09
C ARG A 270 -12.55 -18.63 -11.94
#